data_af0c3bf4634bfe4e4d6c97a353998454
#
_entry.id   af0c3bf4634bfe4e4d6c97a353998454
#
_cell.length_a   1.000
_cell.length_b   1.000
_cell.length_c   1.000
_cell.angle_alpha   90.00
_cell.angle_beta   90.00
_cell.angle_gamma   90.00
#
_symmetry.space_group_name_H-M   'P 1'
#
loop_
_entity.id
_entity.type
_entity.pdbx_description
1 polymer ?
#
loop_
_entity_poly.entity_id
_entity_poly.type
_entity_poly.pdbx_seq_one_letter_code
_entity_poly.pdbx_strand_id
1 'polypeptide(L)'
;GTHAHTWSGDGQWISFTYNDYIMEQLSKTDSAVKDLRTIAAMMPGKVSVPDDGTMENNNGEYFSAVVARVTENPAPGTDEIDKAFDEGWIGSKGYQKADGSWQHRAIAFQGNVRNEKNETIAEVFVTDIPDDITKVSPGGHLEGTAHTRPDLPAGVVQRRITRTPEGIHGPRHWLRTTSDGALILFMAKDSKNIIQVFSVSPNGGSIKQITFNDFSIQGPLNISPDDQYVSYIADNSVFITGIQTHTSERLTSRSTDKEAPFGAVIWSNNGQALAFNRRIIKEEKPYIQIFLLKQ
;
A
#
# COMPACT_ATOMS: atom_id res chain seq x y z
N GLY A 1 5.12 8.29 -14.92
CA GLY A 1 6.11 8.53 -13.85
C GLY A 1 6.06 7.48 -12.75
N THR A 2 7.10 7.41 -11.94
CA THR A 2 7.22 6.47 -10.82
C THR A 2 7.36 7.23 -9.50
N HIS A 3 6.79 6.68 -8.41
CA HIS A 3 6.93 7.25 -7.06
C HIS A 3 6.62 6.20 -5.98
N ALA A 4 6.85 6.58 -4.70
CA ALA A 4 6.61 5.71 -3.54
C ALA A 4 7.41 4.39 -3.59
N HIS A 5 8.70 4.48 -3.94
CA HIS A 5 9.58 3.31 -4.01
C HIS A 5 9.79 2.69 -2.62
N THR A 6 9.61 1.37 -2.53
CA THR A 6 9.74 0.61 -1.27
C THR A 6 10.51 -0.69 -1.51
N TRP A 7 11.53 -0.93 -0.70
CA TRP A 7 12.31 -2.17 -0.72
C TRP A 7 11.49 -3.35 -0.20
N SER A 8 11.66 -4.51 -0.84
CA SER A 8 11.19 -5.79 -0.29
C SER A 8 11.86 -6.10 1.05
N GLY A 9 11.25 -6.94 1.86
CA GLY A 9 11.78 -7.27 3.19
C GLY A 9 13.18 -7.89 3.18
N ASP A 10 13.59 -8.54 2.08
CA ASP A 10 14.94 -9.06 1.85
C ASP A 10 15.91 -8.03 1.24
N GLY A 11 15.44 -6.83 0.94
CA GLY A 11 16.25 -5.74 0.38
C GLY A 11 16.73 -5.95 -1.06
N GLN A 12 16.14 -6.88 -1.82
CA GLN A 12 16.60 -7.20 -3.18
C GLN A 12 15.72 -6.60 -4.27
N TRP A 13 14.43 -6.45 -4.01
CA TRP A 13 13.45 -5.94 -4.97
C TRP A 13 12.90 -4.60 -4.50
N ILE A 14 12.34 -3.83 -5.44
CA ILE A 14 11.70 -2.56 -5.15
C ILE A 14 10.31 -2.58 -5.79
N SER A 15 9.26 -2.22 -5.01
CA SER A 15 7.95 -1.87 -5.55
C SER A 15 7.83 -0.37 -5.74
N PHE A 16 6.96 0.04 -6.63
CA PHE A 16 6.66 1.45 -6.86
C PHE A 16 5.30 1.63 -7.53
N THR A 17 4.71 2.77 -7.28
CA THR A 17 3.53 3.21 -8.03
C THR A 17 3.95 3.66 -9.42
N TYR A 18 3.22 3.22 -10.44
CA TYR A 18 3.49 3.52 -11.85
C TYR A 18 2.30 4.22 -12.50
N ASN A 19 2.59 5.29 -13.23
CA ASN A 19 1.72 5.94 -14.20
C ASN A 19 2.47 6.01 -15.54
N ASP A 20 1.82 5.63 -16.64
CA ASP A 20 2.42 5.71 -17.97
C ASP A 20 2.49 7.18 -18.42
N TYR A 21 3.70 7.65 -18.73
CA TYR A 21 3.91 9.05 -19.09
C TYR A 21 3.24 9.39 -20.43
N ILE A 22 3.33 8.53 -21.42
CA ILE A 22 2.76 8.78 -22.75
C ILE A 22 1.23 8.81 -22.66
N MET A 23 0.63 7.82 -21.98
CA MET A 23 -0.81 7.79 -21.76
C MET A 23 -1.30 8.97 -20.92
N GLU A 24 -0.52 9.42 -19.93
CA GLU A 24 -0.80 10.62 -19.15
C GLU A 24 -0.87 11.87 -20.04
N GLN A 25 0.10 12.04 -20.95
CA GLN A 25 0.08 13.20 -21.85
C GLN A 25 -1.09 13.12 -22.86
N LEU A 26 -1.32 11.94 -23.44
CA LEU A 26 -2.41 11.74 -24.40
C LEU A 26 -3.78 11.94 -23.76
N SER A 27 -3.99 11.51 -22.52
CA SER A 27 -5.28 11.67 -21.81
C SER A 27 -5.70 13.12 -21.61
N LYS A 28 -4.77 14.07 -21.73
CA LYS A 28 -5.08 15.53 -21.66
C LYS A 28 -5.77 16.05 -22.92
N THR A 29 -5.59 15.37 -24.05
CA THR A 29 -6.12 15.78 -25.35
C THR A 29 -7.06 14.76 -25.97
N ASP A 30 -7.00 13.51 -25.57
CA ASP A 30 -7.84 12.42 -26.04
C ASP A 30 -8.57 11.75 -24.86
N SER A 31 -9.87 11.97 -24.77
CA SER A 31 -10.73 11.42 -23.70
C SER A 31 -10.88 9.88 -23.76
N ALA A 32 -10.53 9.26 -24.89
CA ALA A 32 -10.52 7.80 -25.03
C ALA A 32 -9.32 7.16 -24.35
N VAL A 33 -8.24 7.91 -24.11
CA VAL A 33 -7.06 7.43 -23.39
C VAL A 33 -7.21 7.70 -21.90
N LYS A 34 -6.99 6.70 -21.07
CA LYS A 34 -7.00 6.80 -19.61
C LYS A 34 -5.60 6.54 -19.04
N ASP A 35 -5.08 7.51 -18.29
CA ASP A 35 -3.92 7.28 -17.45
C ASP A 35 -4.37 6.62 -16.14
N LEU A 36 -4.16 5.30 -16.04
CA LEU A 36 -4.52 4.53 -14.86
C LEU A 36 -3.28 4.23 -14.03
N ARG A 37 -3.34 4.61 -12.76
CA ARG A 37 -2.32 4.27 -11.79
C ARG A 37 -2.31 2.79 -11.49
N THR A 38 -1.12 2.19 -11.54
CA THR A 38 -0.91 0.79 -11.18
C THR A 38 0.34 0.61 -10.33
N ILE A 39 0.72 -0.63 -10.06
CA ILE A 39 1.88 -1.01 -9.28
C ILE A 39 2.83 -1.79 -10.18
N ALA A 40 4.11 -1.48 -10.05
CA ALA A 40 5.20 -2.18 -10.68
C ALA A 40 6.21 -2.66 -9.63
N ALA A 41 7.01 -3.63 -10.02
CA ALA A 41 8.15 -4.10 -9.24
C ALA A 41 9.39 -4.14 -10.11
N MET A 42 10.55 -3.99 -9.49
CA MET A 42 11.83 -4.18 -10.16
C MET A 42 12.70 -5.18 -9.40
N MET A 43 13.41 -5.99 -10.16
CA MET A 43 14.35 -7.01 -9.69
C MET A 43 15.75 -6.73 -10.21
N PRO A 44 16.83 -7.20 -9.55
CA PRO A 44 18.17 -7.14 -10.09
C PRO A 44 18.23 -7.78 -11.49
N GLY A 45 18.72 -7.04 -12.47
CA GLY A 45 18.81 -7.49 -13.85
C GLY A 45 19.26 -6.35 -14.75
N LYS A 46 20.35 -6.55 -15.50
CA LYS A 46 20.84 -5.52 -16.42
C LYS A 46 19.84 -5.25 -17.52
N VAL A 47 19.57 -3.99 -17.74
CA VAL A 47 18.69 -3.50 -18.80
C VAL A 47 19.47 -2.54 -19.68
N SER A 48 19.45 -2.79 -20.98
CA SER A 48 19.98 -1.87 -21.99
C SER A 48 18.82 -1.24 -22.74
N VAL A 49 18.80 0.06 -22.82
CA VAL A 49 17.81 0.82 -23.57
C VAL A 49 18.49 1.56 -24.72
N PRO A 50 17.80 1.78 -25.85
CA PRO A 50 18.35 2.59 -26.93
C PRO A 50 18.71 3.99 -26.44
N ASP A 51 19.87 4.49 -26.83
CA ASP A 51 20.26 5.89 -26.59
C ASP A 51 19.43 6.80 -27.50
N ASP A 52 18.53 7.56 -26.92
CA ASP A 52 17.70 8.54 -27.63
C ASP A 52 18.23 9.97 -27.49
N GLY A 53 19.44 10.15 -26.91
CA GLY A 53 20.07 11.43 -26.65
C GLY A 53 19.44 12.22 -25.50
N THR A 54 18.50 11.62 -24.73
CA THR A 54 17.92 12.24 -23.54
C THR A 54 18.63 11.75 -22.29
N MET A 55 18.57 12.55 -21.21
CA MET A 55 19.08 12.13 -19.89
C MET A 55 18.11 11.20 -19.13
N GLU A 56 16.92 10.96 -19.67
CA GLU A 56 15.87 10.21 -19.01
C GLU A 56 15.87 8.71 -19.39
N ASN A 57 16.52 8.35 -20.51
CA ASN A 57 16.58 6.98 -21.02
C ASN A 57 17.98 6.40 -20.80
N ASN A 58 18.17 5.71 -19.69
CA ASN A 58 19.46 5.20 -19.25
C ASN A 58 19.45 3.68 -19.07
N ASN A 59 20.59 3.04 -19.34
CA ASN A 59 20.82 1.66 -18.94
C ASN A 59 20.71 1.51 -17.43
N GLY A 60 20.19 0.38 -16.97
CA GLY A 60 19.93 0.11 -15.57
C GLY A 60 20.41 -1.26 -15.11
N GLU A 61 20.52 -1.40 -13.79
CA GLU A 61 20.86 -2.67 -13.11
C GLU A 61 19.62 -3.37 -12.56
N TYR A 62 18.41 -2.84 -12.82
CA TYR A 62 17.15 -3.41 -12.38
C TYR A 62 16.17 -3.47 -13.55
N PHE A 63 15.58 -4.66 -13.74
CA PHE A 63 14.49 -4.89 -14.68
C PHE A 63 13.16 -4.58 -14.00
N SER A 64 12.28 -3.83 -14.67
CA SER A 64 10.99 -3.38 -14.14
C SER A 64 9.83 -3.96 -14.92
N ALA A 65 8.77 -4.38 -14.24
CA ALA A 65 7.52 -4.79 -14.88
C ALA A 65 6.30 -4.36 -14.03
N VAL A 66 5.18 -4.11 -14.69
CA VAL A 66 3.88 -3.91 -14.04
C VAL A 66 3.44 -5.24 -13.43
N VAL A 67 3.01 -5.24 -12.16
CA VAL A 67 2.60 -6.46 -11.43
C VAL A 67 1.16 -6.40 -10.91
N ALA A 68 0.42 -5.33 -11.22
CA ALA A 68 -1.00 -5.24 -10.93
C ALA A 68 -1.77 -4.82 -12.20
N ARG A 69 -2.83 -5.56 -12.51
CA ARG A 69 -3.69 -5.29 -13.67
C ARG A 69 -4.74 -4.25 -13.31
N VAL A 70 -4.87 -3.24 -14.15
CA VAL A 70 -5.94 -2.23 -14.09
C VAL A 70 -6.69 -2.19 -15.42
N THR A 71 -7.98 -1.82 -15.39
CA THR A 71 -8.82 -1.65 -16.58
C THR A 71 -9.56 -0.33 -16.55
N GLU A 72 -9.91 0.21 -17.69
CA GLU A 72 -10.54 1.54 -17.80
C GLU A 72 -11.97 1.56 -17.27
N ASN A 73 -12.67 0.47 -17.44
CA ASN A 73 -14.09 0.34 -17.11
C ASN A 73 -14.33 -0.95 -16.32
N PRO A 74 -13.97 -0.98 -15.02
CA PRO A 74 -14.24 -2.14 -14.20
C PRO A 74 -15.74 -2.47 -14.17
N ALA A 75 -16.08 -3.73 -14.41
CA ALA A 75 -17.46 -4.15 -14.38
C ALA A 75 -17.98 -4.18 -12.92
N PRO A 76 -19.18 -3.66 -12.64
CA PRO A 76 -19.77 -3.69 -11.29
C PRO A 76 -19.84 -5.08 -10.71
N GLY A 77 -19.50 -5.23 -9.42
CA GLY A 77 -19.53 -6.50 -8.71
C GLY A 77 -18.38 -7.46 -9.03
N THR A 78 -17.46 -7.10 -9.92
CA THR A 78 -16.27 -7.90 -10.26
C THR A 78 -15.04 -7.52 -9.44
N ASP A 79 -13.93 -8.24 -9.63
CA ASP A 79 -12.63 -7.95 -9.03
C ASP A 79 -11.74 -7.08 -9.96
N GLU A 80 -12.31 -6.54 -11.02
CA GLU A 80 -11.62 -5.57 -11.88
C GLU A 80 -11.45 -4.23 -11.15
N ILE A 81 -10.30 -3.59 -11.38
CA ILE A 81 -9.95 -2.31 -10.76
C ILE A 81 -9.50 -1.29 -11.80
N ASP A 82 -9.79 0.00 -11.56
CA ASP A 82 -9.28 1.10 -12.39
C ASP A 82 -8.07 1.80 -11.77
N LYS A 83 -7.69 1.42 -10.54
CA LYS A 83 -6.54 1.99 -9.83
C LYS A 83 -5.99 1.01 -8.81
N ALA A 84 -4.66 0.87 -8.78
CA ALA A 84 -3.91 0.20 -7.72
C ALA A 84 -2.96 1.22 -7.06
N PHE A 85 -2.90 1.25 -5.72
CA PHE A 85 -2.17 2.28 -4.98
C PHE A 85 -1.87 1.87 -3.53
N ASP A 86 -1.01 2.65 -2.87
CA ASP A 86 -0.63 2.57 -1.46
C ASP A 86 -0.23 1.13 -1.05
N GLU A 87 0.69 0.57 -1.83
CA GLU A 87 1.17 -0.80 -1.75
C GLU A 87 2.17 -1.02 -0.60
N GLY A 88 2.31 -2.27 -0.18
CA GLY A 88 3.32 -2.75 0.75
C GLY A 88 3.69 -4.21 0.46
N TRP A 89 4.99 -4.55 0.59
CA TRP A 89 5.45 -5.93 0.51
C TRP A 89 4.85 -6.77 1.62
N ILE A 90 4.50 -8.04 1.33
CA ILE A 90 3.96 -8.97 2.30
C ILE A 90 5.12 -9.71 2.98
N GLY A 91 5.21 -9.53 4.30
CA GLY A 91 6.23 -10.16 5.13
C GLY A 91 7.66 -9.77 4.80
N SER A 92 8.59 -10.24 5.62
CA SER A 92 10.02 -10.08 5.37
C SER A 92 10.54 -11.00 4.25
N LYS A 93 9.86 -12.14 4.05
CA LYS A 93 10.21 -13.17 3.06
C LYS A 93 8.99 -13.74 2.34
N GLY A 94 7.90 -12.97 2.24
CA GLY A 94 6.65 -13.46 1.70
C GLY A 94 5.70 -14.06 2.76
N TYR A 95 4.86 -15.00 2.36
CA TYR A 95 3.86 -15.61 3.23
C TYR A 95 3.59 -17.09 2.86
N GLN A 96 3.01 -17.86 3.78
CA GLN A 96 2.59 -19.22 3.54
C GLN A 96 1.19 -19.23 2.92
N LYS A 97 1.03 -19.89 1.76
CA LYS A 97 -0.27 -20.11 1.11
C LYS A 97 -1.10 -21.13 1.87
N ALA A 98 -2.40 -21.15 1.61
CA ALA A 98 -3.35 -22.08 2.24
C ALA A 98 -3.03 -23.57 1.98
N ASP A 99 -2.36 -23.90 0.87
CA ASP A 99 -1.90 -25.23 0.53
C ASP A 99 -0.58 -25.64 1.21
N GLY A 100 -0.02 -24.75 2.06
CA GLY A 100 1.25 -24.94 2.76
C GLY A 100 2.49 -24.54 1.96
N SER A 101 2.37 -24.25 0.68
CA SER A 101 3.49 -23.74 -0.12
C SER A 101 3.88 -22.31 0.29
N TRP A 102 5.09 -21.88 -0.05
CA TRP A 102 5.58 -20.54 0.28
C TRP A 102 5.57 -19.62 -0.94
N GLN A 103 4.98 -18.44 -0.77
CA GLN A 103 5.04 -17.36 -1.75
C GLN A 103 6.10 -16.36 -1.31
N HIS A 104 7.26 -16.36 -1.98
CA HIS A 104 8.42 -15.56 -1.57
C HIS A 104 8.23 -14.06 -1.81
N ARG A 105 7.51 -13.67 -2.85
CA ARG A 105 7.28 -12.27 -3.20
C ARG A 105 5.83 -12.01 -3.49
N ALA A 106 5.24 -11.15 -2.69
CA ALA A 106 3.88 -10.68 -2.89
C ALA A 106 3.74 -9.24 -2.39
N ILE A 107 2.82 -8.50 -3.00
CA ILE A 107 2.49 -7.13 -2.63
C ILE A 107 1.02 -7.06 -2.29
N ALA A 108 0.70 -6.45 -1.14
CA ALA A 108 -0.64 -6.03 -0.79
C ALA A 108 -0.85 -4.58 -1.23
N PHE A 109 -2.02 -4.25 -1.77
CA PHE A 109 -2.33 -2.90 -2.23
C PHE A 109 -3.82 -2.59 -2.15
N GLN A 110 -4.16 -1.32 -2.24
CA GLN A 110 -5.53 -0.86 -2.35
C GLN A 110 -5.93 -0.82 -3.83
N GLY A 111 -7.07 -1.43 -4.16
CA GLY A 111 -7.62 -1.45 -5.52
C GLY A 111 -9.03 -0.86 -5.56
N ASN A 112 -9.26 0.09 -6.48
CA ASN A 112 -10.59 0.64 -6.70
C ASN A 112 -11.43 -0.30 -7.55
N VAL A 113 -12.47 -0.88 -6.95
CA VAL A 113 -13.48 -1.69 -7.64
C VAL A 113 -14.79 -0.90 -7.83
N ARG A 114 -15.70 -1.43 -8.64
CA ARG A 114 -17.09 -0.98 -8.68
C ARG A 114 -17.96 -1.95 -7.87
N ASN A 115 -18.67 -1.43 -6.87
CA ASN A 115 -19.66 -2.25 -6.14
C ASN A 115 -20.88 -2.53 -7.03
N GLU A 116 -21.85 -3.29 -6.53
CA GLU A 116 -23.07 -3.64 -7.28
C GLU A 116 -23.91 -2.42 -7.69
N LYS A 117 -23.74 -1.28 -7.00
CA LYS A 117 -24.38 -0.01 -7.32
C LYS A 117 -23.57 0.84 -8.28
N ASN A 118 -22.45 0.31 -8.81
CA ASN A 118 -21.50 1.03 -9.66
C ASN A 118 -20.80 2.21 -8.96
N GLU A 119 -20.73 2.19 -7.61
CA GLU A 119 -19.96 3.16 -6.83
C GLU A 119 -18.51 2.70 -6.71
N THR A 120 -17.56 3.63 -6.75
CA THR A 120 -16.14 3.31 -6.54
C THR A 120 -15.87 3.11 -5.07
N ILE A 121 -15.36 1.93 -4.72
CA ILE A 121 -14.88 1.62 -3.36
C ILE A 121 -13.47 1.03 -3.45
N ALA A 122 -12.66 1.27 -2.42
CA ALA A 122 -11.34 0.66 -2.31
C ALA A 122 -11.43 -0.66 -1.53
N GLU A 123 -10.64 -1.67 -1.98
CA GLU A 123 -10.53 -2.96 -1.30
C GLU A 123 -9.08 -3.42 -1.25
N VAL A 124 -8.76 -4.34 -0.37
CA VAL A 124 -7.43 -4.94 -0.28
C VAL A 124 -7.27 -5.99 -1.37
N PHE A 125 -6.19 -5.87 -2.11
CA PHE A 125 -5.74 -6.82 -3.12
C PHE A 125 -4.37 -7.37 -2.74
N VAL A 126 -4.06 -8.53 -3.25
CA VAL A 126 -2.73 -9.15 -3.21
C VAL A 126 -2.34 -9.53 -4.63
N THR A 127 -1.10 -9.24 -4.99
CA THR A 127 -0.45 -9.79 -6.19
C THR A 127 0.70 -10.70 -5.77
N ASP A 128 0.62 -11.97 -6.15
CA ASP A 128 1.72 -12.93 -6.05
C ASP A 128 2.66 -12.74 -7.23
N ILE A 129 3.95 -12.60 -6.97
CA ILE A 129 4.96 -12.27 -7.97
C ILE A 129 5.90 -13.48 -8.10
N PRO A 130 6.18 -13.99 -9.31
CA PRO A 130 7.18 -15.04 -9.53
C PRO A 130 8.60 -14.51 -9.28
N ASP A 131 9.56 -15.41 -9.11
CA ASP A 131 10.97 -15.04 -8.92
C ASP A 131 11.62 -14.43 -10.17
N ASP A 132 11.01 -14.60 -11.35
CA ASP A 132 11.46 -14.02 -12.62
C ASP A 132 10.30 -13.27 -13.30
N ILE A 133 10.38 -11.94 -13.30
CA ILE A 133 9.39 -11.07 -13.96
C ILE A 133 9.81 -10.67 -15.39
N THR A 134 10.87 -11.24 -15.93
CA THR A 134 11.28 -11.01 -17.32
C THR A 134 10.50 -11.85 -18.32
N LYS A 135 9.74 -12.82 -17.86
CA LYS A 135 8.94 -13.73 -18.70
C LYS A 135 7.52 -13.21 -18.88
N VAL A 136 7.00 -13.36 -20.07
CA VAL A 136 5.61 -13.04 -20.42
C VAL A 136 4.92 -14.28 -20.97
N SER A 137 3.60 -14.33 -20.81
CA SER A 137 2.79 -15.40 -21.44
C SER A 137 2.86 -15.32 -22.97
N PRO A 138 2.70 -16.45 -23.70
CA PRO A 138 2.74 -16.45 -25.15
C PRO A 138 1.78 -15.42 -25.75
N GLY A 139 2.30 -14.56 -26.64
CA GLY A 139 1.54 -13.49 -27.30
C GLY A 139 1.38 -12.21 -26.48
N GLY A 140 1.88 -12.16 -25.24
CA GLY A 140 1.89 -10.95 -24.42
C GLY A 140 3.15 -10.09 -24.62
N HIS A 141 3.11 -8.87 -24.11
CA HIS A 141 4.19 -7.89 -24.17
C HIS A 141 4.37 -7.19 -22.82
N LEU A 142 5.61 -7.20 -22.29
CA LEU A 142 5.95 -6.47 -21.06
C LEU A 142 6.14 -4.97 -21.31
N GLU A 143 6.21 -4.56 -22.56
CA GLU A 143 6.29 -3.15 -22.97
C GLU A 143 4.90 -2.64 -23.35
N GLY A 144 4.56 -1.46 -22.88
CA GLY A 144 3.38 -0.73 -23.34
C GLY A 144 3.64 -0.01 -24.67
N THR A 145 2.56 0.50 -25.26
CA THR A 145 2.62 1.42 -26.40
C THR A 145 1.92 2.73 -26.04
N ALA A 146 1.84 3.66 -26.96
CA ALA A 146 1.05 4.89 -26.75
C ALA A 146 -0.45 4.62 -26.43
N HIS A 147 -0.97 3.44 -26.77
CA HIS A 147 -2.39 3.09 -26.64
C HIS A 147 -2.65 1.77 -25.91
N THR A 148 -1.61 1.07 -25.50
CA THR A 148 -1.76 -0.21 -24.76
C THR A 148 -0.87 -0.24 -23.53
N ARG A 149 -1.41 -0.80 -22.44
CA ARG A 149 -0.64 -1.02 -21.22
C ARG A 149 0.23 -2.27 -21.34
N PRO A 150 1.34 -2.34 -20.58
CA PRO A 150 2.09 -3.58 -20.43
C PRO A 150 1.21 -4.73 -19.93
N ASP A 151 1.46 -5.93 -20.43
CA ASP A 151 0.93 -7.15 -19.81
C ASP A 151 1.69 -7.48 -18.52
N LEU A 152 1.06 -8.31 -17.69
CA LEU A 152 1.72 -8.83 -16.49
C LEU A 152 2.74 -9.91 -16.86
N PRO A 153 3.85 -10.02 -16.11
CA PRO A 153 4.75 -11.16 -16.21
C PRO A 153 4.02 -12.49 -16.01
N ALA A 154 4.47 -13.52 -16.72
CA ALA A 154 3.93 -14.87 -16.57
C ALA A 154 4.06 -15.35 -15.11
N GLY A 155 2.97 -15.87 -14.55
CA GLY A 155 2.93 -16.34 -13.18
C GLY A 155 2.52 -15.29 -12.13
N VAL A 156 2.35 -14.03 -12.51
CA VAL A 156 1.73 -13.02 -11.64
C VAL A 156 0.25 -13.35 -11.45
N VAL A 157 -0.19 -13.41 -10.18
CA VAL A 157 -1.58 -13.72 -9.81
C VAL A 157 -2.12 -12.63 -8.90
N GLN A 158 -3.08 -11.86 -9.40
CA GLN A 158 -3.79 -10.83 -8.65
C GLN A 158 -5.09 -11.35 -8.07
N ARG A 159 -5.38 -11.04 -6.80
CA ARG A 159 -6.59 -11.48 -6.10
C ARG A 159 -7.14 -10.35 -5.23
N ARG A 160 -8.46 -10.16 -5.21
CA ARG A 160 -9.16 -9.34 -4.21
C ARG A 160 -9.29 -10.14 -2.92
N ILE A 161 -8.87 -9.57 -1.79
CA ILE A 161 -8.79 -10.24 -0.49
C ILE A 161 -9.94 -9.83 0.42
N THR A 162 -10.43 -8.59 0.30
CA THR A 162 -11.56 -8.10 1.10
C THR A 162 -12.77 -7.83 0.22
N ARG A 163 -13.96 -7.98 0.83
CA ARG A 163 -15.26 -7.59 0.27
C ARG A 163 -16.06 -6.95 1.39
N THR A 164 -15.89 -5.65 1.53
CA THR A 164 -16.54 -4.87 2.58
C THR A 164 -17.75 -4.11 2.00
N PRO A 165 -18.79 -3.84 2.79
CA PRO A 165 -19.99 -3.16 2.27
C PRO A 165 -19.73 -1.77 1.68
N GLU A 166 -18.81 -1.02 2.27
CA GLU A 166 -18.50 0.37 1.88
C GLU A 166 -17.06 0.55 1.38
N GLY A 167 -16.27 -0.51 1.30
CA GLY A 167 -14.84 -0.44 1.02
C GLY A 167 -14.01 -0.18 2.27
N ILE A 168 -12.69 -0.11 2.08
CA ILE A 168 -11.76 0.31 3.11
C ILE A 168 -11.74 1.85 3.17
N HIS A 169 -11.63 2.39 4.38
CA HIS A 169 -11.75 3.83 4.64
C HIS A 169 -10.66 4.28 5.60
N GLY A 170 -10.29 5.55 5.53
CA GLY A 170 -9.43 6.19 6.51
C GLY A 170 -8.59 7.30 5.90
N PRO A 171 -7.74 7.93 6.70
CA PRO A 171 -6.66 8.76 6.19
C PRO A 171 -5.82 7.95 5.19
N ARG A 172 -5.18 8.63 4.23
CA ARG A 172 -4.29 7.94 3.29
C ARG A 172 -3.28 7.10 4.07
N HIS A 173 -3.19 5.82 3.77
CA HIS A 173 -2.28 4.89 4.42
C HIS A 173 -1.82 3.81 3.44
N TRP A 174 -0.55 3.47 3.53
CA TRP A 174 -0.01 2.26 2.91
C TRP A 174 -0.43 1.05 3.73
N LEU A 175 -0.77 -0.03 3.06
CA LEU A 175 -1.02 -1.29 3.75
C LEU A 175 0.26 -1.73 4.50
N ARG A 176 0.09 -2.31 5.67
CA ARG A 176 1.17 -2.86 6.47
C ARG A 176 0.96 -4.34 6.69
N THR A 177 2.05 -5.08 6.78
CA THR A 177 2.00 -6.52 6.98
C THR A 177 2.90 -6.91 8.15
N THR A 178 2.54 -7.98 8.84
CA THR A 178 3.44 -8.59 9.83
C THR A 178 4.67 -9.16 9.13
N SER A 179 5.78 -9.29 9.85
CA SER A 179 7.08 -9.74 9.31
C SER A 179 7.03 -11.19 8.81
N ASP A 180 6.17 -12.02 9.39
CA ASP A 180 5.89 -13.38 8.95
C ASP A 180 4.94 -13.47 7.75
N GLY A 181 4.36 -12.33 7.33
CA GLY A 181 3.41 -12.25 6.24
C GLY A 181 2.03 -12.84 6.54
N ALA A 182 1.71 -13.12 7.79
CA ALA A 182 0.44 -13.75 8.15
C ALA A 182 -0.75 -12.79 8.08
N LEU A 183 -0.52 -11.50 8.34
CA LEU A 183 -1.56 -10.46 8.40
C LEU A 183 -1.24 -9.26 7.51
N ILE A 184 -2.28 -8.75 6.86
CA ILE A 184 -2.31 -7.44 6.20
C ILE A 184 -3.19 -6.54 7.05
N LEU A 185 -2.67 -5.39 7.50
CA LEU A 185 -3.39 -4.40 8.29
C LEU A 185 -3.84 -3.24 7.40
N PHE A 186 -5.07 -2.82 7.60
CA PHE A 186 -5.72 -1.73 6.86
C PHE A 186 -6.73 -0.99 7.73
N MET A 187 -7.24 0.13 7.26
CA MET A 187 -8.29 0.88 7.96
C MET A 187 -9.64 0.74 7.26
N ALA A 188 -10.69 0.61 8.07
CA ALA A 188 -12.08 0.60 7.61
C ALA A 188 -12.99 1.16 8.70
N LYS A 189 -14.24 1.42 8.37
CA LYS A 189 -15.27 1.80 9.34
C LYS A 189 -15.82 0.57 10.05
N ASP A 190 -16.00 0.67 11.35
CA ASP A 190 -16.72 -0.32 12.15
C ASP A 190 -18.24 -0.11 12.07
N SER A 191 -19.00 -0.93 12.80
CA SER A 191 -20.47 -0.85 12.86
C SER A 191 -21.00 0.47 13.44
N LYS A 192 -20.17 1.26 14.13
CA LYS A 192 -20.48 2.59 14.66
C LYS A 192 -20.02 3.71 13.71
N ASN A 193 -19.56 3.38 12.51
CA ASN A 193 -19.01 4.33 11.52
C ASN A 193 -17.70 5.02 11.98
N ILE A 194 -16.96 4.38 12.91
CA ILE A 194 -15.67 4.83 13.41
C ILE A 194 -14.56 4.16 12.61
N ILE A 195 -13.56 4.93 12.16
CA ILE A 195 -12.40 4.38 11.45
C ILE A 195 -11.51 3.66 12.44
N GLN A 196 -11.30 2.36 12.21
CA GLN A 196 -10.52 1.45 13.02
C GLN A 196 -9.47 0.72 12.19
N VAL A 197 -8.50 0.07 12.83
CA VAL A 197 -7.60 -0.88 12.18
C VAL A 197 -8.26 -2.26 12.14
N PHE A 198 -8.15 -2.88 10.99
CA PHE A 198 -8.55 -4.26 10.73
C PHE A 198 -7.38 -5.06 10.17
N SER A 199 -7.48 -6.36 10.20
CA SER A 199 -6.54 -7.28 9.57
C SER A 199 -7.25 -8.35 8.74
N VAL A 200 -6.52 -8.86 7.76
CA VAL A 200 -6.94 -10.02 6.94
C VAL A 200 -5.69 -10.82 6.55
N SER A 201 -5.84 -12.14 6.36
CA SER A 201 -4.74 -12.96 5.81
C SER A 201 -4.52 -12.65 4.33
N PRO A 202 -3.28 -12.73 3.80
CA PRO A 202 -3.03 -12.72 2.35
C PRO A 202 -3.77 -13.83 1.58
N ASN A 203 -4.15 -14.89 2.28
CA ASN A 203 -4.99 -15.96 1.73
C ASN A 203 -6.48 -15.60 1.66
N GLY A 204 -6.88 -14.43 2.17
CA GLY A 204 -8.27 -14.04 2.34
C GLY A 204 -8.90 -14.61 3.62
N GLY A 205 -10.21 -14.72 3.63
CA GLY A 205 -10.97 -15.22 4.78
C GLY A 205 -11.53 -14.09 5.66
N SER A 206 -11.63 -14.36 6.96
CA SER A 206 -12.29 -13.44 7.89
C SER A 206 -11.49 -12.16 8.13
N ILE A 207 -12.14 -11.01 7.96
CA ILE A 207 -11.63 -9.72 8.40
C ILE A 207 -11.79 -9.62 9.91
N LYS A 208 -10.73 -9.24 10.63
CA LYS A 208 -10.73 -9.09 12.09
C LYS A 208 -10.46 -7.64 12.48
N GLN A 209 -11.28 -7.09 13.35
CA GLN A 209 -11.05 -5.76 13.92
C GLN A 209 -9.95 -5.84 14.99
N ILE A 210 -8.99 -4.91 14.94
CA ILE A 210 -7.85 -4.83 15.87
C ILE A 210 -8.07 -3.74 16.92
N THR A 211 -8.54 -2.55 16.51
CA THR A 211 -8.77 -1.43 17.42
C THR A 211 -10.26 -1.26 17.70
N PHE A 212 -10.59 -0.83 18.91
CA PHE A 212 -11.97 -0.63 19.39
C PHE A 212 -12.11 0.73 20.08
N ASN A 213 -11.60 1.78 19.45
CA ASN A 213 -11.64 3.13 19.98
C ASN A 213 -13.06 3.72 19.85
N ASP A 214 -13.39 4.68 20.73
CA ASP A 214 -14.62 5.49 20.62
C ASP A 214 -14.46 6.71 19.68
N PHE A 215 -13.34 6.79 18.96
CA PHE A 215 -12.98 7.87 18.04
C PHE A 215 -12.22 7.31 16.84
N SER A 216 -12.32 7.99 15.70
CA SER A 216 -11.67 7.58 14.45
C SER A 216 -10.16 7.78 14.50
N ILE A 217 -9.44 6.90 13.82
CA ILE A 217 -8.02 7.05 13.53
C ILE A 217 -7.83 8.24 12.58
N GLN A 218 -6.81 9.06 12.84
CA GLN A 218 -6.56 10.35 12.19
C GLN A 218 -5.29 10.37 11.32
N GLY A 219 -4.50 9.30 11.32
CA GLY A 219 -3.25 9.22 10.57
C GLY A 219 -2.92 7.80 10.11
N PRO A 220 -1.89 7.63 9.27
CA PRO A 220 -1.45 6.32 8.81
C PRO A 220 -1.05 5.41 9.97
N LEU A 221 -1.32 4.12 9.82
CA LEU A 221 -0.90 3.08 10.76
C LEU A 221 0.53 2.60 10.49
N ASN A 222 1.20 2.07 11.53
CA ASN A 222 2.47 1.36 11.41
C ASN A 222 2.51 0.18 12.39
N ILE A 223 3.30 -0.86 12.06
CA ILE A 223 3.48 -2.04 12.92
C ILE A 223 4.83 -1.93 13.62
N SER A 224 4.90 -2.36 14.89
CA SER A 224 6.16 -2.48 15.63
C SER A 224 7.06 -3.55 15.01
N PRO A 225 8.40 -3.44 15.14
CA PRO A 225 9.34 -4.41 14.55
C PRO A 225 9.17 -5.85 15.03
N ASP A 226 8.56 -6.05 16.18
CA ASP A 226 8.26 -7.36 16.78
C ASP A 226 6.85 -7.88 16.45
N ASP A 227 6.10 -7.17 15.59
CA ASP A 227 4.72 -7.48 15.19
C ASP A 227 3.69 -7.50 16.34
N GLN A 228 4.03 -6.94 17.53
CA GLN A 228 3.13 -6.98 18.66
C GLN A 228 2.12 -5.83 18.69
N TYR A 229 2.48 -4.68 18.12
CA TYR A 229 1.69 -3.46 18.22
C TYR A 229 1.47 -2.79 16.88
N VAL A 230 0.31 -2.14 16.73
CA VAL A 230 0.05 -1.14 15.71
C VAL A 230 0.06 0.25 16.35
N SER A 231 0.79 1.20 15.76
CA SER A 231 0.84 2.60 16.16
C SER A 231 0.03 3.47 15.21
N TYR A 232 -0.63 4.49 15.73
CA TYR A 232 -1.48 5.42 14.96
C TYR A 232 -1.73 6.71 15.74
N ILE A 233 -2.36 7.67 15.07
CA ILE A 233 -2.85 8.91 15.68
C ILE A 233 -4.37 8.82 15.78
N ALA A 234 -4.91 9.14 16.94
CA ALA A 234 -6.34 9.25 17.19
C ALA A 234 -6.59 10.25 18.34
N ASP A 235 -7.75 10.90 18.37
CA ASP A 235 -8.12 11.87 19.43
C ASP A 235 -6.97 12.84 19.75
N ASN A 236 -6.30 13.38 18.72
CA ASN A 236 -5.16 14.30 18.80
C ASN A 236 -4.00 13.80 19.69
N SER A 237 -3.78 12.51 19.71
CA SER A 237 -2.77 11.81 20.53
C SER A 237 -2.13 10.67 19.73
N VAL A 238 -0.96 10.23 20.17
CA VAL A 238 -0.32 9.01 19.69
C VAL A 238 -0.83 7.83 20.52
N PHE A 239 -1.19 6.76 19.82
CA PHE A 239 -1.66 5.49 20.40
C PHE A 239 -0.85 4.32 19.88
N ILE A 240 -0.82 3.27 20.69
CA ILE A 240 -0.50 1.91 20.27
C ILE A 240 -1.65 0.98 20.66
N THR A 241 -1.82 -0.09 19.87
CA THR A 241 -2.76 -1.18 20.22
C THR A 241 -2.08 -2.50 19.99
N GLY A 242 -2.17 -3.40 20.94
CA GLY A 242 -1.70 -4.77 20.80
C GLY A 242 -2.49 -5.53 19.73
N ILE A 243 -1.82 -6.07 18.72
CA ILE A 243 -2.46 -6.75 17.58
C ILE A 243 -3.24 -7.98 18.03
N GLN A 244 -2.72 -8.73 19.02
CA GLN A 244 -3.38 -9.93 19.56
C GLN A 244 -4.24 -9.64 20.79
N THR A 245 -3.85 -8.65 21.61
CA THR A 245 -4.54 -8.34 22.85
C THR A 245 -5.71 -7.38 22.67
N HIS A 246 -5.73 -6.64 21.56
CA HIS A 246 -6.69 -5.57 21.26
C HIS A 246 -6.75 -4.46 22.32
N THR A 247 -5.74 -4.38 23.19
CA THR A 247 -5.64 -3.35 24.24
C THR A 247 -4.97 -2.12 23.66
N SER A 248 -5.66 -0.99 23.72
CA SER A 248 -5.15 0.31 23.27
C SER A 248 -4.56 1.11 24.43
N GLU A 249 -3.42 1.75 24.18
CA GLU A 249 -2.75 2.64 25.11
C GLU A 249 -2.51 4.00 24.46
N ARG A 250 -2.87 5.07 25.18
CA ARG A 250 -2.58 6.46 24.80
C ARG A 250 -1.20 6.84 25.31
N LEU A 251 -0.26 7.11 24.41
CA LEU A 251 1.13 7.43 24.75
C LEU A 251 1.39 8.92 24.99
N THR A 252 0.56 9.81 24.45
CA THR A 252 0.71 11.26 24.65
C THR A 252 -0.57 11.87 25.18
N SER A 253 -0.46 12.95 25.94
CA SER A 253 -1.62 13.76 26.31
C SER A 253 -2.35 14.27 25.06
N ARG A 254 -3.67 14.39 25.13
CA ARG A 254 -4.46 14.99 24.07
C ARG A 254 -4.03 16.43 23.85
N SER A 255 -3.72 16.78 22.62
CA SER A 255 -3.39 18.14 22.22
C SER A 255 -4.59 18.87 21.61
N THR A 256 -4.44 20.18 21.42
CA THR A 256 -5.39 20.97 20.64
C THR A 256 -5.31 20.59 19.16
N ASP A 257 -6.35 20.89 18.39
CA ASP A 257 -6.36 20.63 16.94
C ASP A 257 -5.21 21.33 16.20
N LYS A 258 -4.80 22.52 16.68
CA LYS A 258 -3.70 23.28 16.07
C LYS A 258 -2.34 22.62 16.27
N GLU A 259 -2.16 21.89 17.36
CA GLU A 259 -0.90 21.23 17.73
C GLU A 259 -1.02 19.70 17.71
N ALA A 260 -2.06 19.16 17.10
CA ALA A 260 -2.24 17.74 16.98
C ALA A 260 -1.07 17.06 16.28
N PRO A 261 -0.66 15.86 16.70
CA PRO A 261 0.26 15.05 15.94
C PRO A 261 -0.35 14.73 14.58
N PHE A 262 0.49 14.55 13.55
CA PHE A 262 0.03 14.24 12.20
C PHE A 262 1.06 13.40 11.43
N GLY A 263 0.60 12.77 10.33
CA GLY A 263 1.39 11.83 9.55
C GLY A 263 1.51 10.48 10.25
N ALA A 264 2.50 9.70 9.85
CA ALA A 264 2.73 8.38 10.42
C ALA A 264 3.48 8.45 11.77
N VAL A 265 3.17 7.52 12.66
CA VAL A 265 3.95 7.25 13.87
C VAL A 265 4.92 6.12 13.54
N ILE A 266 6.22 6.40 13.56
CA ILE A 266 7.27 5.51 13.08
C ILE A 266 8.04 4.89 14.25
N TRP A 267 8.15 3.57 14.26
CA TRP A 267 8.97 2.83 15.21
C TRP A 267 10.47 2.91 14.87
N SER A 268 11.33 2.96 15.89
CA SER A 268 12.75 2.64 15.71
C SER A 268 12.92 1.15 15.39
N ASN A 269 13.99 0.79 14.67
CA ASN A 269 14.24 -0.59 14.27
C ASN A 269 14.32 -1.59 15.43
N ASN A 270 14.71 -1.13 16.63
CA ASN A 270 14.76 -1.94 17.84
C ASN A 270 13.48 -1.90 18.69
N GLY A 271 12.42 -1.21 18.23
CA GLY A 271 11.15 -1.09 18.91
C GLY A 271 11.15 -0.18 20.16
N GLN A 272 12.29 0.45 20.52
CA GLN A 272 12.44 1.19 21.78
C GLN A 272 12.04 2.67 21.70
N ALA A 273 11.66 3.15 20.53
CA ALA A 273 11.23 4.54 20.36
C ALA A 273 10.20 4.68 19.23
N LEU A 274 9.39 5.71 19.36
CA LEU A 274 8.43 6.16 18.36
C LEU A 274 8.73 7.60 17.97
N ALA A 275 8.74 7.87 16.67
CA ALA A 275 8.86 9.23 16.12
C ALA A 275 7.54 9.66 15.47
N PHE A 276 7.15 10.91 15.67
CA PHE A 276 5.97 11.49 15.04
C PHE A 276 6.14 12.99 14.81
N ASN A 277 5.39 13.54 13.86
CA ASN A 277 5.36 14.98 13.59
C ASN A 277 4.30 15.67 14.43
N ARG A 278 4.62 16.89 14.90
CA ARG A 278 3.68 17.76 15.57
C ARG A 278 3.92 19.22 15.17
N ARG A 279 2.84 20.02 15.11
CA ARG A 279 2.95 21.46 14.97
C ARG A 279 3.20 22.10 16.32
N ILE A 280 4.13 23.04 16.36
CA ILE A 280 4.40 23.90 17.50
C ILE A 280 4.09 25.33 17.06
N ILE A 281 3.27 26.03 17.84
CA ILE A 281 2.97 27.44 17.58
C ILE A 281 3.97 28.29 18.37
N LYS A 282 4.78 29.06 17.65
CA LYS A 282 5.69 30.04 18.23
C LYS A 282 5.49 31.38 17.53
N GLU A 283 5.25 32.46 18.30
CA GLU A 283 4.99 33.81 17.75
C GLU A 283 3.90 33.78 16.66
N GLU A 284 2.80 33.07 16.94
CA GLU A 284 1.64 32.88 16.06
C GLU A 284 1.94 32.12 14.76
N LYS A 285 3.14 31.62 14.55
CA LYS A 285 3.54 30.85 13.37
C LYS A 285 3.64 29.35 13.69
N PRO A 286 3.11 28.48 12.80
CA PRO A 286 3.24 27.05 12.96
C PRO A 286 4.60 26.55 12.46
N TYR A 287 5.27 25.73 13.26
CA TYR A 287 6.49 25.00 12.89
C TYR A 287 6.24 23.50 13.02
N ILE A 288 6.75 22.72 12.06
CA ILE A 288 6.71 21.26 12.14
C ILE A 288 7.97 20.80 12.86
N GLN A 289 7.78 19.97 13.89
CA GLN A 289 8.88 19.34 14.62
C GLN A 289 8.65 17.85 14.77
N ILE A 290 9.74 17.10 14.85
CA ILE A 290 9.75 15.66 15.11
C ILE A 290 9.90 15.47 16.61
N PHE A 291 8.99 14.69 17.18
CA PHE A 291 9.01 14.27 18.59
C PHE A 291 9.41 12.81 18.67
N LEU A 292 10.11 12.47 19.74
CA LEU A 292 10.49 11.09 20.07
C LEU A 292 9.86 10.71 21.41
N LEU A 293 9.17 9.59 21.41
CA LEU A 293 8.79 8.88 22.63
C LEU A 293 9.77 7.72 22.80
N LYS A 294 10.38 7.62 23.97
CA LYS A 294 11.20 6.47 24.37
C LYS A 294 10.36 5.61 25.29
N GLN A 295 10.34 4.33 25.04
CA GLN A 295 9.77 3.31 25.93
C GLN A 295 10.78 2.90 26.98
#